data_3f1a07db7de549a38f531f71a91184bb
#
_entry.id   3f1a07db7de549a38f531f71a91184bb
#
_cell.length_a   1.000
_cell.length_b   1.000
_cell.length_c   1.000
_cell.angle_alpha   90.00
_cell.angle_beta   90.00
_cell.angle_gamma   90.00
#
_symmetry.space_group_name_H-M   'P 1'
#
loop_
_entity.id
_entity.type
_entity.pdbx_description
1 polymer ?
#
loop_
_entity_poly.entity_id
_entity_poly.type
_entity_poly.pdbx_seq_one_letter_code
_entity_poly.pdbx_strand_id
1 'polypeptide(L)'
;MKRHSVVVIATLSFLGITNPANAATALLQANDFVGITFWIVSMVMLVGAVFFFLERNTVAVAWRASVTVAGLVCLIAFVHYIYIRNIWVTTGDVPTAYRYVDWLITIPMQTIEFYLIL
;
A
#
# COMPACT_ATOMS: atom_id res chain seq x y z
N MET A 1 24.07 16.81 9.41
CA MET A 1 24.19 15.35 9.34
C MET A 1 23.14 14.61 10.16
N LYS A 2 22.79 15.01 11.37
CA LYS A 2 21.80 14.29 12.23
C LYS A 2 20.35 14.28 11.66
N ARG A 3 19.92 15.32 10.95
CA ARG A 3 18.53 15.40 10.42
C ARG A 3 18.26 14.44 9.27
N HIS A 4 19.22 14.22 8.39
CA HIS A 4 19.05 13.30 7.25
C HIS A 4 19.03 11.84 7.71
N SER A 5 19.80 11.50 8.74
CA SER A 5 19.83 10.16 9.30
C SER A 5 18.48 9.78 9.96
N VAL A 6 17.81 10.74 10.62
CA VAL A 6 16.49 10.50 11.24
C VAL A 6 15.42 10.27 10.19
N VAL A 7 15.44 11.03 9.09
CA VAL A 7 14.47 10.87 8.00
C VAL A 7 14.65 9.53 7.30
N VAL A 8 15.90 9.14 7.03
CA VAL A 8 16.22 7.83 6.42
C VAL A 8 15.81 6.68 7.35
N ILE A 9 16.07 6.80 8.64
CA ILE A 9 15.64 5.79 9.62
C ILE A 9 14.11 5.72 9.70
N ALA A 10 13.40 6.86 9.69
CA ALA A 10 11.95 6.90 9.73
C ALA A 10 11.32 6.27 8.47
N THR A 11 11.88 6.53 7.29
CA THR A 11 11.40 5.90 6.03
C THR A 11 11.70 4.40 5.99
N LEU A 12 12.86 3.98 6.47
CA LEU A 12 13.22 2.56 6.59
C LEU A 12 12.36 1.85 7.63
N SER A 13 12.01 2.53 8.73
CA SER A 13 11.06 2.01 9.74
C SER A 13 9.67 1.79 9.16
N PHE A 14 9.19 2.72 8.35
CA PHE A 14 7.90 2.59 7.67
C PHE A 14 7.87 1.40 6.70
N LEU A 15 9.00 1.10 6.05
CA LEU A 15 9.15 -0.07 5.19
C LEU A 15 9.45 -1.38 5.95
N GLY A 16 9.54 -1.33 7.29
CA GLY A 16 9.84 -2.50 8.13
C GLY A 16 11.30 -2.94 8.12
N ILE A 17 12.22 -2.12 7.57
CA ILE A 17 13.65 -2.41 7.45
C ILE A 17 14.43 -1.58 8.49
N THR A 18 14.23 -1.87 9.78
CA THR A 18 14.78 -1.03 10.85
C THR A 18 16.06 -1.54 11.48
N ASN A 19 16.39 -2.81 11.27
CA ASN A 19 17.54 -3.44 11.92
C ASN A 19 18.12 -4.51 10.99
N PRO A 20 19.45 -4.62 10.82
CA PRO A 20 20.04 -5.64 9.95
C PRO A 20 19.61 -7.08 10.32
N ALA A 21 19.38 -7.36 11.61
CA ALA A 21 18.83 -8.64 12.04
C ALA A 21 17.36 -8.83 11.59
N ASN A 22 16.53 -7.78 11.66
CA ASN A 22 15.16 -7.80 11.19
C ASN A 22 15.08 -7.74 9.65
N ALA A 23 16.02 -7.07 9.00
CA ALA A 23 16.13 -7.05 7.54
C ALA A 23 16.39 -8.47 6.99
N ALA A 24 17.21 -9.27 7.64
CA ALA A 24 17.48 -10.64 7.24
C ALA A 24 16.22 -11.54 7.34
N THR A 25 15.36 -11.31 8.35
CA THR A 25 14.08 -12.03 8.53
C THR A 25 12.96 -11.44 7.67
N ALA A 26 13.05 -10.16 7.31
CA ALA A 26 12.06 -9.47 6.46
C ALA A 26 12.31 -9.66 4.96
N LEU A 27 13.44 -10.28 4.56
CA LEU A 27 13.70 -10.61 3.17
C LEU A 27 12.76 -11.72 2.69
N LEU A 28 12.25 -11.55 1.45
CA LEU A 28 11.45 -12.58 0.81
C LEU A 28 12.27 -13.85 0.64
N GLN A 29 11.78 -14.94 1.22
CA GLN A 29 12.31 -16.26 0.93
C GLN A 29 11.87 -16.70 -0.47
N ALA A 30 12.76 -17.36 -1.21
CA ALA A 30 12.45 -17.80 -2.57
C ALA A 30 11.29 -18.80 -2.67
N ASN A 31 10.96 -19.47 -1.56
CA ASN A 31 9.87 -20.42 -1.43
C ASN A 31 8.62 -19.87 -0.73
N ASP A 32 8.63 -18.58 -0.33
CA ASP A 32 7.47 -17.94 0.29
C ASP A 32 6.57 -17.28 -0.78
N PHE A 33 5.75 -18.10 -1.42
CA PHE A 33 4.82 -17.62 -2.45
C PHE A 33 3.79 -16.61 -1.92
N VAL A 34 3.37 -16.73 -0.67
CA VAL A 34 2.39 -15.82 -0.06
C VAL A 34 3.03 -14.44 0.16
N GLY A 35 4.21 -14.38 0.74
CA GLY A 35 4.95 -13.12 0.93
C GLY A 35 5.31 -12.45 -0.40
N ILE A 36 5.68 -13.24 -1.41
CA ILE A 36 5.94 -12.74 -2.79
C ILE A 36 4.67 -12.15 -3.39
N THR A 37 3.53 -12.81 -3.23
CA THR A 37 2.24 -12.32 -3.71
C THR A 37 1.86 -10.99 -3.07
N PHE A 38 2.01 -10.85 -1.77
CA PHE A 38 1.77 -9.58 -1.06
C PHE A 38 2.68 -8.46 -1.58
N TRP A 39 3.93 -8.77 -1.88
CA TRP A 39 4.86 -7.80 -2.43
C TRP A 39 4.46 -7.36 -3.84
N ILE A 40 4.10 -8.31 -4.72
CA ILE A 40 3.65 -8.03 -6.09
C ILE A 40 2.38 -7.15 -6.06
N VAL A 41 1.39 -7.52 -5.25
CA VAL A 41 0.14 -6.75 -5.11
C VAL A 41 0.44 -5.33 -4.63
N SER A 42 1.34 -5.17 -3.65
CA SER A 42 1.75 -3.85 -3.17
C SER A 42 2.34 -2.99 -4.29
N MET A 43 3.22 -3.55 -5.11
CA MET A 43 3.82 -2.82 -6.23
C MET A 43 2.77 -2.46 -7.30
N VAL A 44 1.86 -3.36 -7.62
CA VAL A 44 0.76 -3.11 -8.57
C VAL A 44 -0.14 -1.99 -8.06
N MET A 45 -0.48 -1.98 -6.77
CA MET A 45 -1.28 -0.90 -6.16
C MET A 45 -0.56 0.44 -6.17
N LEU A 46 0.74 0.46 -5.91
CA LEU A 46 1.54 1.68 -6.02
C LEU A 46 1.55 2.24 -7.44
N VAL A 47 1.80 1.39 -8.43
CA VAL A 47 1.79 1.78 -9.84
C VAL A 47 0.41 2.28 -10.25
N GLY A 48 -0.66 1.61 -9.82
CA GLY A 48 -2.04 2.05 -10.04
C GLY A 48 -2.32 3.43 -9.44
N ALA A 49 -1.89 3.67 -8.20
CA ALA A 49 -2.05 4.96 -7.55
C ALA A 49 -1.33 6.09 -8.32
N VAL A 50 -0.09 5.86 -8.71
CA VAL A 50 0.70 6.82 -9.51
C VAL A 50 0.03 7.07 -10.86
N PHE A 51 -0.43 6.02 -11.53
CA PHE A 51 -1.13 6.12 -12.81
C PHE A 51 -2.38 7.01 -12.68
N PHE A 52 -3.25 6.75 -11.72
CA PHE A 52 -4.47 7.54 -11.54
C PHE A 52 -4.19 9.00 -11.18
N PHE A 53 -3.18 9.27 -10.36
CA PHE A 53 -2.82 10.65 -10.02
C PHE A 53 -2.24 11.42 -11.22
N LEU A 54 -1.50 10.76 -12.10
CA LEU A 54 -0.99 11.36 -13.34
C LEU A 54 -2.14 11.59 -14.34
N GLU A 55 -3.02 10.61 -14.51
CA GLU A 55 -4.16 10.70 -15.43
C GLU A 55 -5.19 11.75 -15.01
N ARG A 56 -5.25 12.12 -13.74
CA ARG A 56 -6.16 13.16 -13.24
C ARG A 56 -6.10 14.44 -14.05
N ASN A 57 -4.94 14.82 -14.56
CA ASN A 57 -4.74 16.06 -15.29
C ASN A 57 -5.15 15.96 -16.77
N THR A 58 -5.21 14.76 -17.32
CA THR A 58 -5.53 14.47 -18.72
C THR A 58 -7.01 14.23 -18.96
N VAL A 59 -7.73 13.72 -17.94
CA VAL A 59 -9.16 13.44 -18.02
C VAL A 59 -10.02 14.73 -17.94
N ALA A 60 -11.22 14.66 -18.49
CA ALA A 60 -12.20 15.72 -18.39
C ALA A 60 -12.51 16.08 -16.93
N VAL A 61 -12.82 17.35 -16.68
CA VAL A 61 -13.03 17.88 -15.32
C VAL A 61 -14.06 17.07 -14.52
N ALA A 62 -15.12 16.58 -15.18
CA ALA A 62 -16.17 15.76 -14.57
C ALA A 62 -15.64 14.46 -13.94
N TRP A 63 -14.58 13.87 -14.51
CA TRP A 63 -14.02 12.58 -14.07
C TRP A 63 -12.84 12.70 -13.10
N ARG A 64 -12.33 13.91 -12.87
CA ARG A 64 -11.17 14.13 -12.01
C ARG A 64 -11.36 13.66 -10.57
N ALA A 65 -12.56 13.85 -10.05
CA ALA A 65 -12.90 13.39 -8.70
C ALA A 65 -12.85 11.86 -8.61
N SER A 66 -13.46 11.16 -9.56
CA SER A 66 -13.46 9.69 -9.60
C SER A 66 -12.04 9.13 -9.70
N VAL A 67 -11.24 9.62 -10.64
CA VAL A 67 -9.84 9.20 -10.81
C VAL A 67 -8.99 9.48 -9.57
N THR A 68 -9.26 10.59 -8.86
CA THR A 68 -8.57 10.88 -7.60
C THR A 68 -8.94 9.89 -6.51
N VAL A 69 -10.23 9.55 -6.37
CA VAL A 69 -10.70 8.55 -5.40
C VAL A 69 -10.09 7.17 -5.70
N ALA A 70 -10.07 6.76 -6.97
CA ALA A 70 -9.42 5.51 -7.39
C ALA A 70 -7.93 5.49 -7.01
N GLY A 71 -7.21 6.57 -7.22
CA GLY A 71 -5.81 6.71 -6.82
C GLY A 71 -5.61 6.61 -5.31
N LEU A 72 -6.48 7.22 -4.51
CA LEU A 72 -6.45 7.14 -3.05
C LEU A 72 -6.74 5.71 -2.55
N VAL A 73 -7.71 5.02 -3.13
CA VAL A 73 -8.00 3.60 -2.80
C VAL A 73 -6.77 2.74 -3.06
N CYS A 74 -6.13 2.88 -4.22
CA CYS A 74 -4.91 2.14 -4.55
C CYS A 74 -3.76 2.47 -3.59
N LEU A 75 -3.60 3.74 -3.21
CA LEU A 75 -2.54 4.15 -2.28
C LEU A 75 -2.75 3.57 -0.87
N ILE A 76 -3.97 3.61 -0.36
CA ILE A 76 -4.32 3.01 0.93
C ILE A 76 -4.08 1.50 0.89
N ALA A 77 -4.53 0.83 -0.16
CA ALA A 77 -4.31 -0.60 -0.34
C ALA A 77 -2.81 -0.94 -0.40
N PHE A 78 -2.00 -0.15 -1.12
CA PHE A 78 -0.54 -0.32 -1.16
C PHE A 78 0.08 -0.33 0.24
N VAL A 79 -0.19 0.71 1.05
CA VAL A 79 0.33 0.83 2.41
C VAL A 79 -0.12 -0.36 3.26
N HIS A 80 -1.38 -0.75 3.12
CA HIS A 80 -1.97 -1.83 3.89
C HIS A 80 -1.36 -3.19 3.55
N TYR A 81 -1.16 -3.49 2.27
CA TYR A 81 -0.52 -4.75 1.84
C TYR A 81 0.95 -4.86 2.25
N ILE A 82 1.70 -3.76 2.24
CA ILE A 82 3.07 -3.74 2.80
C ILE A 82 3.04 -4.08 4.29
N TYR A 83 2.09 -3.53 5.04
CA TYR A 83 1.95 -3.80 6.46
C TYR A 83 1.59 -5.27 6.73
N ILE A 84 0.62 -5.82 6.01
CA ILE A 84 0.24 -7.23 6.10
C ILE A 84 1.42 -8.15 5.75
N ARG A 85 2.17 -7.80 4.70
CA ARG A 85 3.37 -8.56 4.33
C ARG A 85 4.39 -8.61 5.47
N ASN A 86 4.64 -7.50 6.13
CA ASN A 86 5.59 -7.46 7.25
C ASN A 86 5.14 -8.36 8.39
N ILE A 87 3.85 -8.39 8.70
CA ILE A 87 3.30 -9.30 9.70
C ILE A 87 3.43 -10.76 9.25
N TRP A 88 3.11 -11.06 8.00
CA TRP A 88 3.27 -12.41 7.44
C TRP A 88 4.70 -12.92 7.56
N VAL A 89 5.69 -12.13 7.17
CA VAL A 89 7.11 -12.52 7.23
C VAL A 89 7.58 -12.77 8.66
N THR A 90 7.02 -12.05 9.65
CA THR A 90 7.41 -12.20 11.06
C THR A 90 6.64 -13.28 11.82
N THR A 91 5.36 -13.49 11.50
CA THR A 91 4.47 -14.37 12.28
C THR A 91 4.02 -15.61 11.51
N GLY A 92 4.07 -15.58 10.18
CA GLY A 92 3.51 -16.64 9.33
C GLY A 92 1.98 -16.66 9.30
N ASP A 93 1.32 -15.62 9.85
CA ASP A 93 -0.13 -15.51 9.90
C ASP A 93 -0.61 -14.22 9.24
N VAL A 94 -1.83 -14.25 8.73
CA VAL A 94 -2.47 -13.08 8.10
C VAL A 94 -3.47 -12.48 9.10
N PRO A 95 -3.22 -11.26 9.59
CA PRO A 95 -4.09 -10.65 10.59
C PRO A 95 -5.41 -10.22 9.95
N THR A 96 -6.45 -11.00 10.16
CA THR A 96 -7.80 -10.75 9.62
C THR A 96 -8.35 -9.39 10.04
N ALA A 97 -8.07 -8.95 11.27
CA ALA A 97 -8.52 -7.66 11.79
C ALA A 97 -8.02 -6.48 10.95
N TYR A 98 -6.79 -6.53 10.46
CA TYR A 98 -6.23 -5.45 9.62
C TYR A 98 -6.87 -5.37 8.23
N ARG A 99 -7.37 -6.49 7.70
CA ARG A 99 -8.15 -6.49 6.46
C ARG A 99 -9.46 -5.71 6.61
N TYR A 100 -10.14 -5.85 7.75
CA TYR A 100 -11.35 -5.09 8.03
C TYR A 100 -11.08 -3.59 8.18
N VAL A 101 -9.94 -3.20 8.74
CA VAL A 101 -9.53 -1.79 8.83
C VAL A 101 -9.39 -1.17 7.43
N ASP A 102 -8.75 -1.87 6.50
CA ASP A 102 -8.65 -1.43 5.11
C ASP A 102 -10.06 -1.29 4.48
N TRP A 103 -10.89 -2.28 4.60
CA TRP A 103 -12.24 -2.28 4.02
C TRP A 103 -13.15 -1.20 4.60
N LEU A 104 -13.02 -0.86 5.88
CA LEU A 104 -13.77 0.24 6.50
C LEU A 104 -13.45 1.60 5.86
N ILE A 105 -12.30 1.75 5.26
CA ILE A 105 -11.88 2.96 4.57
C ILE A 105 -12.15 2.85 3.06
N THR A 106 -11.76 1.76 2.43
CA THR A 106 -11.77 1.60 0.97
C THR A 106 -13.17 1.35 0.42
N ILE A 107 -14.05 0.61 1.12
CA ILE A 107 -15.40 0.32 0.65
C ILE A 107 -16.26 1.60 0.56
N PRO A 108 -16.33 2.50 1.57
CA PRO A 108 -17.00 3.77 1.43
C PRO A 108 -16.46 4.63 0.29
N MET A 109 -15.15 4.64 0.10
CA MET A 109 -14.52 5.39 -1.00
C MET A 109 -14.91 4.84 -2.38
N GLN A 110 -14.93 3.53 -2.55
CA GLN A 110 -15.41 2.88 -3.77
C GLN A 110 -16.90 3.15 -4.02
N THR A 111 -17.70 3.19 -2.98
CA THR A 111 -19.12 3.57 -3.09
C THR A 111 -19.31 5.00 -3.58
N ILE A 112 -18.48 5.93 -3.07
CA ILE A 112 -18.46 7.32 -3.56
C ILE A 112 -18.02 7.36 -5.02
N GLU A 113 -17.03 6.56 -5.41
CA GLU A 113 -16.57 6.47 -6.79
C GLU A 113 -17.70 6.01 -7.73
N PHE A 114 -18.44 4.97 -7.37
CA PHE A 114 -19.63 4.54 -8.13
C PHE A 114 -20.67 5.65 -8.27
N TYR A 115 -20.93 6.38 -7.21
CA TYR A 115 -21.85 7.53 -7.25
C TYR A 115 -21.36 8.63 -8.20
N LEU A 116 -20.06 8.88 -8.26
CA LEU A 116 -19.47 9.91 -9.14
C LEU A 116 -19.50 9.51 -10.63
N ILE A 117 -19.58 8.21 -10.92
CA ILE A 117 -19.62 7.68 -12.29
C ILE A 117 -21.05 7.62 -12.84
N LEU A 118 -22.05 7.42 -11.97
CA LEU A 118 -23.45 7.38 -12.34
C LEU A 118 -24.06 8.76 -12.60
#